data_d50bd351ad969d2a5c1ea965c73bfb1b
#
_entry.id   d50bd351ad969d2a5c1ea965c73bfb1b
#
_cell.length_a   1.000
_cell.length_b   1.000
_cell.length_c   1.000
_cell.angle_alpha   90.00
_cell.angle_beta   90.00
_cell.angle_gamma   90.00
#
_symmetry.space_group_name_H-M   'P 1'
#
loop_
_entity.id
_entity.type
_entity.pdbx_description
1 polymer ?
#
loop_
_entity_poly.entity_id
_entity_poly.type
_entity_poly.pdbx_seq_one_letter_code
_entity_poly.pdbx_strand_id
1 'polypeptide(L)'
;MRKYASGYLGHYLNSPAFHDQLLPLMQGIKVISVSRSAIEDMTMSVPSVAEQASIGAFFDRLDSLITLHQRKYDKLCVLKKSMLDKMFPKGGSLYPEIRFAGFTDPWEQRKLSSTCEQLSRTINPLETPNEEFTEYSMPAFDNNETAETVIGNSMNSLRKIVDRPCLLVNKLNVRKKRIWHVPRPEANAVCSSEFVPFSSHSSDLSFIKISLLSERITAYLESCSSGSSNSQKRVTPEIIMSSEIIAPSLAEQRRIGAFFDRLDSLITLHQRKYCGVVSWMLGVALVRLGSESGGAFGEMKHVLR
;
A
#
# COMPACT_ATOMS: atom_id res chain seq x y z
N MET A 1 -16.63 -26.49 -39.85
CA MET A 1 -17.10 -25.43 -38.94
C MET A 1 -16.33 -25.55 -37.63
N ARG A 2 -15.76 -24.47 -37.09
CA ARG A 2 -15.11 -24.50 -35.76
C ARG A 2 -16.19 -24.75 -34.69
N LYS A 3 -16.01 -25.80 -33.87
CA LYS A 3 -16.94 -26.15 -32.77
C LYS A 3 -16.75 -25.23 -31.55
N TYR A 4 -15.68 -24.43 -31.49
CA TYR A 4 -15.30 -23.61 -30.33
C TYR A 4 -14.98 -22.18 -30.80
N ALA A 5 -15.39 -21.20 -29.98
CA ALA A 5 -15.01 -19.81 -30.19
C ALA A 5 -13.58 -19.54 -29.73
N SER A 6 -12.92 -18.62 -30.40
CA SER A 6 -11.57 -18.14 -29.99
C SER A 6 -11.63 -17.54 -28.58
N GLY A 7 -10.59 -17.79 -27.76
CA GLY A 7 -10.48 -17.30 -26.38
C GLY A 7 -11.19 -18.19 -25.35
N TYR A 8 -12.43 -18.63 -25.62
CA TYR A 8 -13.21 -19.41 -24.67
C TYR A 8 -12.49 -20.67 -24.15
N LEU A 9 -11.92 -21.46 -25.05
CA LEU A 9 -11.26 -22.70 -24.68
C LEU A 9 -10.04 -22.48 -23.77
N GLY A 10 -9.25 -21.42 -24.01
CA GLY A 10 -8.12 -21.06 -23.15
C GLY A 10 -8.56 -20.76 -21.73
N HIS A 11 -9.61 -19.98 -21.55
CA HIS A 11 -10.16 -19.68 -20.22
C HIS A 11 -10.81 -20.89 -19.57
N TYR A 12 -11.51 -21.72 -20.33
CA TYR A 12 -12.11 -22.96 -19.81
C TYR A 12 -11.05 -23.94 -19.29
N LEU A 13 -9.96 -24.15 -20.03
CA LEU A 13 -8.85 -25.04 -19.64
C LEU A 13 -8.10 -24.56 -18.40
N ASN A 14 -8.17 -23.24 -18.08
CA ASN A 14 -7.62 -22.67 -16.86
C ASN A 14 -8.64 -22.62 -15.70
N SER A 15 -9.86 -23.14 -15.90
CA SER A 15 -10.89 -23.12 -14.85
C SER A 15 -10.67 -24.24 -13.82
N PRO A 16 -11.10 -24.02 -12.55
CA PRO A 16 -11.11 -25.08 -11.54
C PRO A 16 -11.88 -26.31 -12.00
N ALA A 17 -13.02 -26.14 -12.66
CA ALA A 17 -13.84 -27.23 -13.16
C ALA A 17 -13.11 -28.17 -14.16
N PHE A 18 -12.14 -27.64 -14.92
CA PHE A 18 -11.29 -28.46 -15.76
C PHE A 18 -10.12 -29.04 -14.96
N HIS A 19 -9.47 -28.24 -14.11
CA HIS A 19 -8.34 -28.68 -13.29
C HIS A 19 -8.72 -29.81 -12.31
N ASP A 20 -9.90 -29.75 -11.72
CA ASP A 20 -10.38 -30.80 -10.80
C ASP A 20 -10.51 -32.17 -11.47
N GLN A 21 -10.81 -32.21 -12.77
CA GLN A 21 -10.81 -33.47 -13.56
C GLN A 21 -9.39 -33.98 -13.83
N LEU A 22 -8.38 -33.09 -13.81
CA LEU A 22 -6.98 -33.50 -14.01
C LEU A 22 -6.37 -34.12 -12.74
N LEU A 23 -6.82 -33.70 -11.54
CA LEU A 23 -6.24 -34.18 -10.28
C LEU A 23 -6.12 -35.68 -10.15
N PRO A 24 -7.15 -36.50 -10.44
CA PRO A 24 -7.05 -37.98 -10.36
C PRO A 24 -6.17 -38.61 -11.44
N LEU A 25 -5.86 -37.86 -12.51
CA LEU A 25 -5.06 -38.32 -13.64
C LEU A 25 -3.58 -37.93 -13.52
N MET A 26 -3.25 -37.14 -12.51
CA MET A 26 -1.90 -36.62 -12.23
C MET A 26 -1.01 -37.76 -11.72
N GLN A 27 0.19 -37.90 -12.29
CA GLN A 27 1.20 -38.87 -11.92
C GLN A 27 2.55 -38.22 -11.64
N GLY A 28 3.26 -38.74 -10.65
CA GLY A 28 4.60 -38.29 -10.26
C GLY A 28 4.72 -37.81 -8.82
N ILE A 29 5.94 -37.89 -8.28
CA ILE A 29 6.24 -37.52 -6.88
C ILE A 29 6.90 -36.11 -6.80
N LYS A 30 7.87 -35.86 -7.69
CA LYS A 30 8.61 -34.57 -7.73
C LYS A 30 8.14 -33.65 -8.85
N VAL A 31 7.77 -34.22 -9.97
CA VAL A 31 7.19 -33.53 -11.12
C VAL A 31 5.86 -34.20 -11.43
N ILE A 32 4.79 -33.45 -11.31
CA ILE A 32 3.43 -33.92 -11.60
C ILE A 32 3.19 -33.71 -13.09
N SER A 33 2.78 -34.78 -13.80
CA SER A 33 2.48 -34.75 -15.22
C SER A 33 1.16 -35.43 -15.53
N VAL A 34 0.53 -35.02 -16.62
CA VAL A 34 -0.67 -35.63 -17.18
C VAL A 34 -0.34 -36.05 -18.62
N SER A 35 -0.73 -37.28 -19.03
CA SER A 35 -0.49 -37.74 -20.39
C SER A 35 -1.38 -36.95 -21.38
N ARG A 36 -0.91 -36.83 -22.63
CA ARG A 36 -1.70 -36.25 -23.71
C ARG A 36 -3.02 -36.96 -23.92
N SER A 37 -3.00 -38.31 -23.92
CA SER A 37 -4.20 -39.12 -24.07
C SER A 37 -5.22 -38.87 -22.98
N ALA A 38 -4.78 -38.73 -21.72
CA ALA A 38 -5.69 -38.40 -20.61
C ALA A 38 -6.38 -37.05 -20.80
N ILE A 39 -5.68 -36.08 -21.37
CA ILE A 39 -6.29 -34.76 -21.69
C ILE A 39 -7.26 -34.86 -22.86
N GLU A 40 -6.94 -35.66 -23.89
CA GLU A 40 -7.79 -35.90 -25.08
C GLU A 40 -9.10 -36.63 -24.74
N ASP A 41 -9.09 -37.48 -23.72
CA ASP A 41 -10.26 -38.24 -23.26
C ASP A 41 -11.16 -37.48 -22.30
N MET A 42 -10.81 -36.25 -21.91
CA MET A 42 -11.62 -35.46 -20.98
C MET A 42 -12.91 -34.93 -21.60
N THR A 43 -13.98 -34.99 -20.81
CA THR A 43 -15.30 -34.50 -21.22
C THR A 43 -15.50 -33.06 -20.86
N MET A 44 -15.90 -32.22 -21.81
CA MET A 44 -16.21 -30.82 -21.60
C MET A 44 -17.69 -30.54 -21.84
N SER A 45 -18.37 -29.94 -20.88
CA SER A 45 -19.70 -29.34 -21.09
C SER A 45 -19.50 -27.92 -21.58
N VAL A 46 -19.94 -27.64 -22.81
CA VAL A 46 -19.72 -26.33 -23.46
C VAL A 46 -21.05 -25.73 -23.92
N PRO A 47 -21.24 -24.40 -23.75
CA PRO A 47 -22.43 -23.71 -24.23
C PRO A 47 -22.42 -23.54 -25.76
N SER A 48 -23.43 -22.86 -26.28
CA SER A 48 -23.49 -22.51 -27.70
C SER A 48 -22.27 -21.69 -28.15
N VAL A 49 -21.89 -21.81 -29.44
CA VAL A 49 -20.72 -21.07 -29.99
C VAL A 49 -20.86 -19.55 -29.80
N ALA A 50 -22.08 -19.00 -29.88
CA ALA A 50 -22.36 -17.59 -29.64
C ALA A 50 -22.10 -17.20 -28.18
N GLU A 51 -22.49 -18.03 -27.23
CA GLU A 51 -22.25 -17.82 -25.81
C GLU A 51 -20.78 -18.01 -25.45
N GLN A 52 -20.10 -19.01 -26.04
CA GLN A 52 -18.64 -19.15 -25.92
C GLN A 52 -17.92 -17.89 -26.37
N ALA A 53 -18.32 -17.28 -27.49
CA ALA A 53 -17.72 -16.04 -28.00
C ALA A 53 -17.89 -14.87 -27.00
N SER A 54 -19.09 -14.77 -26.39
CA SER A 54 -19.40 -13.74 -25.39
C SER A 54 -18.58 -13.93 -24.11
N ILE A 55 -18.47 -15.16 -23.64
CA ILE A 55 -17.66 -15.51 -22.44
C ILE A 55 -16.16 -15.27 -22.70
N GLY A 56 -15.65 -15.72 -23.85
CA GLY A 56 -14.24 -15.49 -24.23
C GLY A 56 -13.91 -14.01 -24.29
N ALA A 57 -14.71 -13.22 -25.01
CA ALA A 57 -14.50 -11.78 -25.11
C ALA A 57 -14.59 -11.06 -23.77
N PHE A 58 -15.44 -11.52 -22.84
CA PHE A 58 -15.53 -10.96 -21.50
C PHE A 58 -14.22 -11.16 -20.71
N PHE A 59 -13.68 -12.39 -20.69
CA PHE A 59 -12.45 -12.69 -19.99
C PHE A 59 -11.23 -12.04 -20.64
N ASP A 60 -11.14 -12.02 -21.98
CA ASP A 60 -10.07 -11.31 -22.70
C ASP A 60 -10.06 -9.81 -22.34
N ARG A 61 -11.23 -9.19 -22.17
CA ARG A 61 -11.35 -7.81 -21.73
C ARG A 61 -10.89 -7.62 -20.27
N LEU A 62 -11.22 -8.55 -19.38
CA LEU A 62 -10.74 -8.53 -18.00
C LEU A 62 -9.22 -8.63 -17.92
N ASP A 63 -8.61 -9.56 -18.64
CA ASP A 63 -7.16 -9.74 -18.71
C ASP A 63 -6.46 -8.49 -19.25
N SER A 64 -7.08 -7.83 -20.24
CA SER A 64 -6.58 -6.57 -20.77
C SER A 64 -6.62 -5.46 -19.72
N LEU A 65 -7.69 -5.35 -18.94
CA LEU A 65 -7.81 -4.36 -17.85
C LEU A 65 -6.81 -4.62 -16.72
N ILE A 66 -6.67 -5.87 -16.30
CA ILE A 66 -5.68 -6.29 -15.29
C ILE A 66 -4.27 -5.87 -15.75
N THR A 67 -3.90 -6.25 -16.98
CA THR A 67 -2.60 -5.92 -17.57
C THR A 67 -2.38 -4.40 -17.64
N LEU A 68 -3.40 -3.64 -18.03
CA LEU A 68 -3.33 -2.18 -18.11
C LEU A 68 -3.09 -1.54 -16.73
N HIS A 69 -3.84 -1.97 -15.71
CA HIS A 69 -3.68 -1.44 -14.36
C HIS A 69 -2.33 -1.81 -13.75
N GLN A 70 -1.86 -3.06 -13.96
CA GLN A 70 -0.53 -3.48 -13.52
C GLN A 70 0.57 -2.63 -14.17
N ARG A 71 0.54 -2.46 -15.49
CA ARG A 71 1.51 -1.62 -16.20
C ARG A 71 1.51 -0.16 -15.74
N LYS A 72 0.33 0.40 -15.44
CA LYS A 72 0.23 1.77 -14.90
C LYS A 72 0.81 1.86 -13.50
N TYR A 73 0.51 0.88 -12.62
CA TYR A 73 1.09 0.77 -11.30
C TYR A 73 2.62 0.74 -11.36
N ASP A 74 3.19 -0.17 -12.17
CA ASP A 74 4.63 -0.33 -12.31
C ASP A 74 5.31 0.97 -12.80
N LYS A 75 4.73 1.61 -13.83
CA LYS A 75 5.24 2.89 -14.35
C LYS A 75 5.21 4.01 -13.29
N LEU A 76 4.15 4.10 -12.49
CA LEU A 76 4.05 5.09 -11.42
C LEU A 76 5.07 4.83 -10.31
N CYS A 77 5.31 3.57 -9.94
CA CYS A 77 6.35 3.20 -8.98
C CYS A 77 7.76 3.58 -9.48
N VAL A 78 8.05 3.29 -10.74
CA VAL A 78 9.33 3.69 -11.38
C VAL A 78 9.46 5.23 -11.43
N LEU A 79 8.40 5.94 -11.81
CA LEU A 79 8.37 7.41 -11.83
C LEU A 79 8.63 7.98 -10.43
N LYS A 80 7.91 7.49 -9.41
CA LYS A 80 8.11 7.93 -8.02
C LYS A 80 9.57 7.75 -7.58
N LYS A 81 10.15 6.57 -7.82
CA LYS A 81 11.55 6.29 -7.49
C LYS A 81 12.51 7.24 -8.20
N SER A 82 12.31 7.47 -9.50
CA SER A 82 13.15 8.39 -10.29
C SER A 82 13.02 9.84 -9.81
N MET A 83 11.80 10.29 -9.47
CA MET A 83 11.59 11.66 -8.96
C MET A 83 12.18 11.82 -7.55
N LEU A 84 12.06 10.84 -6.66
CA LEU A 84 12.73 10.84 -5.35
C LEU A 84 14.25 10.95 -5.50
N ASP A 85 14.80 10.28 -6.51
CA ASP A 85 16.24 10.31 -6.80
C ASP A 85 16.69 11.68 -7.33
N LYS A 86 15.91 12.33 -8.18
CA LYS A 86 16.30 13.54 -8.92
C LYS A 86 15.82 14.86 -8.32
N MET A 87 14.73 14.85 -7.55
CA MET A 87 14.16 16.06 -6.94
C MET A 87 14.71 16.36 -5.55
N PHE A 88 15.67 15.58 -5.08
CA PHE A 88 16.38 15.84 -3.81
C PHE A 88 17.87 16.00 -4.04
N PRO A 89 18.53 16.97 -3.36
CA PRO A 89 19.96 17.18 -3.49
C PRO A 89 20.77 15.95 -3.07
N LYS A 90 21.90 15.71 -3.76
CA LYS A 90 22.81 14.59 -3.52
C LYS A 90 24.26 15.05 -3.46
N GLY A 91 25.13 14.21 -2.90
CA GLY A 91 26.58 14.40 -2.95
C GLY A 91 27.07 15.71 -2.35
N GLY A 92 26.36 16.26 -1.35
CA GLY A 92 26.71 17.56 -0.74
C GLY A 92 26.18 18.78 -1.50
N SER A 93 25.50 18.59 -2.63
CA SER A 93 24.83 19.69 -3.33
C SER A 93 23.67 20.23 -2.49
N LEU A 94 23.37 21.52 -2.66
CA LEU A 94 22.14 22.16 -2.13
C LEU A 94 21.10 22.36 -3.24
N TYR A 95 21.34 21.82 -4.43
CA TYR A 95 20.46 21.93 -5.59
C TYR A 95 20.07 20.53 -6.08
N PRO A 96 18.79 20.24 -6.26
CA PRO A 96 18.35 19.01 -6.90
C PRO A 96 18.58 19.04 -8.42
N GLU A 97 18.64 17.88 -9.05
CA GLU A 97 18.79 17.74 -10.51
C GLU A 97 17.51 18.20 -11.24
N ILE A 98 16.34 17.85 -10.71
CA ILE A 98 15.03 18.27 -11.24
C ILE A 98 14.33 19.13 -10.19
N ARG A 99 13.80 20.28 -10.61
CA ARG A 99 13.15 21.25 -9.75
C ARG A 99 11.94 21.86 -10.44
N PHE A 100 10.95 22.28 -9.65
CA PHE A 100 9.82 23.06 -10.19
C PHE A 100 10.28 24.42 -10.68
N ALA A 101 9.70 24.89 -11.77
CA ALA A 101 10.00 26.22 -12.29
C ALA A 101 9.65 27.33 -11.26
N GLY A 102 10.49 28.36 -11.21
CA GLY A 102 10.33 29.49 -10.32
C GLY A 102 11.06 29.38 -8.96
N PHE A 103 11.76 28.27 -8.69
CA PHE A 103 12.58 28.11 -7.48
C PHE A 103 14.05 27.98 -7.88
N THR A 104 14.88 28.88 -7.37
CA THR A 104 16.32 28.99 -7.73
C THR A 104 17.24 28.96 -6.51
N ASP A 105 16.72 29.34 -5.32
CA ASP A 105 17.56 29.47 -4.13
C ASP A 105 18.09 28.11 -3.66
N PRO A 106 19.31 28.05 -3.08
CA PRO A 106 19.85 26.84 -2.52
C PRO A 106 18.96 26.31 -1.40
N TRP A 107 18.89 24.99 -1.26
CA TRP A 107 18.22 24.39 -0.12
C TRP A 107 19.09 24.53 1.13
N GLU A 108 18.48 24.56 2.30
CA GLU A 108 19.16 24.71 3.57
C GLU A 108 19.16 23.40 4.36
N GLN A 109 20.26 23.13 5.03
CA GLN A 109 20.35 22.01 5.96
C GLN A 109 19.76 22.45 7.31
N ARG A 110 18.79 21.72 7.83
CA ARG A 110 18.09 22.01 9.07
C ARG A 110 17.88 20.76 9.90
N LYS A 111 17.98 20.87 11.23
CA LYS A 111 17.54 19.80 12.13
C LYS A 111 16.01 19.74 12.14
N LEU A 112 15.47 18.55 12.26
CA LEU A 112 14.01 18.38 12.37
C LEU A 112 13.44 19.16 13.57
N SER A 113 14.16 19.17 14.70
CA SER A 113 13.82 19.93 15.92
C SER A 113 13.71 21.44 15.73
N SER A 114 14.31 22.02 14.68
CA SER A 114 14.20 23.45 14.39
C SER A 114 12.89 23.82 13.66
N THR A 115 12.16 22.85 13.14
CA THR A 115 10.95 23.07 12.35
C THR A 115 9.73 22.29 12.86
N CYS A 116 9.97 21.34 13.76
CA CYS A 116 8.94 20.47 14.30
C CYS A 116 8.98 20.43 15.83
N GLU A 117 7.83 20.13 16.41
CA GLU A 117 7.66 19.88 17.85
C GLU A 117 7.09 18.48 18.07
N GLN A 118 7.55 17.81 19.12
CA GLN A 118 7.01 16.51 19.51
C GLN A 118 5.69 16.69 20.26
N LEU A 119 4.67 15.91 19.89
CA LEU A 119 3.43 15.81 20.66
C LEU A 119 3.66 14.83 21.81
N SER A 120 3.76 15.35 23.03
CA SER A 120 4.14 14.58 24.22
C SER A 120 2.96 14.21 25.13
N ARG A 121 1.75 14.75 24.87
CA ARG A 121 0.57 14.48 25.69
C ARG A 121 0.18 13.00 25.59
N THR A 122 -0.11 12.41 26.75
CA THR A 122 -0.53 11.01 26.85
C THR A 122 -1.89 10.89 27.53
N ILE A 123 -2.56 9.80 27.26
CA ILE A 123 -3.79 9.38 27.93
C ILE A 123 -3.65 7.92 28.38
N ASN A 124 -4.26 7.58 29.51
CA ASN A 124 -4.45 6.20 29.92
C ASN A 124 -5.86 5.75 29.47
N PRO A 125 -6.00 4.95 28.43
CA PRO A 125 -7.32 4.54 27.95
C PRO A 125 -8.14 3.73 28.95
N LEU A 126 -7.46 3.08 29.92
CA LEU A 126 -8.14 2.31 30.97
C LEU A 126 -8.90 3.22 31.97
N GLU A 127 -8.64 4.50 32.01
CA GLU A 127 -9.42 5.46 32.81
C GLU A 127 -10.78 5.79 32.18
N THR A 128 -10.92 5.54 30.87
CA THR A 128 -12.17 5.68 30.11
C THR A 128 -12.46 4.39 29.31
N PRO A 129 -12.74 3.28 30.02
CA PRO A 129 -12.72 1.92 29.42
C PRO A 129 -13.77 1.71 28.32
N ASN A 130 -14.85 2.47 28.33
CA ASN A 130 -15.95 2.37 27.37
C ASN A 130 -15.89 3.44 26.27
N GLU A 131 -14.90 4.32 26.29
CA GLU A 131 -14.71 5.35 25.27
C GLU A 131 -14.11 4.75 24.00
N GLU A 132 -14.58 5.22 22.85
CA GLU A 132 -14.02 4.85 21.55
C GLU A 132 -12.86 5.78 21.19
N PHE A 133 -11.78 5.19 20.72
CA PHE A 133 -10.58 5.86 20.24
C PHE A 133 -10.27 5.46 18.81
N THR A 134 -9.75 6.40 18.03
CA THR A 134 -9.10 6.09 16.75
C THR A 134 -7.63 5.81 17.00
N GLU A 135 -7.22 4.54 16.93
CA GLU A 135 -5.85 4.12 17.21
C GLU A 135 -5.00 4.01 15.94
N TYR A 136 -3.85 4.67 15.97
CA TYR A 136 -2.76 4.52 15.01
C TYR A 136 -1.71 3.57 15.59
N SER A 137 -1.81 2.29 15.24
CA SER A 137 -0.92 1.22 15.70
C SER A 137 0.02 0.74 14.61
N MET A 138 1.06 -0.06 14.93
CA MET A 138 1.91 -0.68 13.92
C MET A 138 1.14 -1.68 13.03
N PRO A 139 0.28 -2.57 13.58
CA PRO A 139 -0.55 -3.42 12.74
C PRO A 139 -1.45 -2.63 11.79
N ALA A 140 -2.06 -1.55 12.27
CA ALA A 140 -2.90 -0.66 11.48
C ALA A 140 -2.11 0.04 10.36
N PHE A 141 -0.85 0.43 10.61
CA PHE A 141 0.04 0.92 9.56
C PHE A 141 0.32 -0.15 8.51
N ASP A 142 0.70 -1.37 8.94
CA ASP A 142 1.00 -2.48 8.03
C ASP A 142 -0.27 -2.95 7.27
N ASN A 143 -1.47 -2.64 7.79
CA ASN A 143 -2.76 -2.82 7.12
C ASN A 143 -3.16 -1.58 6.29
N ASN A 144 -2.30 -1.19 5.35
CA ASN A 144 -2.53 -0.08 4.40
C ASN A 144 -2.77 1.30 5.05
N GLU A 145 -2.07 1.60 6.14
CA GLU A 145 -2.21 2.87 6.86
C GLU A 145 -3.69 3.19 7.21
N THR A 146 -4.41 2.19 7.72
CA THR A 146 -5.82 2.33 8.09
C THR A 146 -5.95 2.33 9.61
N ALA A 147 -6.27 3.48 10.20
CA ALA A 147 -6.51 3.59 11.64
C ALA A 147 -7.72 2.75 12.06
N GLU A 148 -7.69 2.23 13.28
CA GLU A 148 -8.70 1.32 13.80
C GLU A 148 -9.50 2.01 14.92
N THR A 149 -10.81 1.81 14.95
CA THR A 149 -11.64 2.21 16.09
C THR A 149 -11.55 1.13 17.16
N VAL A 150 -11.11 1.50 18.35
CA VAL A 150 -10.89 0.58 19.47
C VAL A 150 -11.53 1.16 20.75
N ILE A 151 -11.96 0.28 21.66
CA ILE A 151 -12.51 0.67 22.97
C ILE A 151 -11.38 0.76 23.98
N GLY A 152 -11.45 1.73 24.90
CA GLY A 152 -10.39 2.03 25.88
C GLY A 152 -9.89 0.81 26.66
N ASN A 153 -10.78 -0.09 27.08
CA ASN A 153 -10.41 -1.31 27.81
C ASN A 153 -9.60 -2.34 27.01
N SER A 154 -9.52 -2.22 25.68
CA SER A 154 -8.70 -3.09 24.84
C SER A 154 -7.24 -2.65 24.77
N MET A 155 -6.91 -1.47 25.28
CA MET A 155 -5.58 -0.87 25.23
C MET A 155 -4.88 -0.95 26.59
N ASN A 156 -3.89 -1.82 26.73
CA ASN A 156 -3.22 -2.13 28.00
C ASN A 156 -2.04 -1.19 28.37
N SER A 157 -1.87 -0.06 27.65
CA SER A 157 -0.75 0.85 27.90
C SER A 157 -1.11 2.28 27.51
N LEU A 158 -0.37 3.24 28.04
CA LEU A 158 -0.49 4.66 27.70
C LEU A 158 -0.42 4.86 26.19
N ARG A 159 -1.26 5.76 25.68
CA ARG A 159 -1.27 6.21 24.31
C ARG A 159 -0.88 7.68 24.23
N LYS A 160 -0.25 8.07 23.11
CA LYS A 160 0.01 9.49 22.83
C LYS A 160 -1.18 10.06 22.08
N ILE A 161 -1.59 11.27 22.49
CA ILE A 161 -2.72 11.97 21.88
C ILE A 161 -2.28 12.54 20.53
N VAL A 162 -3.14 12.40 19.54
CA VAL A 162 -2.96 12.95 18.18
C VAL A 162 -4.06 13.97 17.94
N ASP A 163 -3.84 15.20 18.37
CA ASP A 163 -4.85 16.29 18.40
C ASP A 163 -4.73 17.29 17.23
N ARG A 164 -3.71 17.16 16.40
CA ARG A 164 -3.44 18.06 15.28
C ARG A 164 -2.69 17.33 14.13
N PRO A 165 -2.62 17.93 12.93
CA PRO A 165 -1.83 17.38 11.83
C PRO A 165 -0.42 17.02 12.26
N CYS A 166 0.01 15.79 12.01
CA CYS A 166 1.30 15.29 12.46
C CYS A 166 1.85 14.15 11.59
N LEU A 167 3.12 13.85 11.81
CA LEU A 167 3.76 12.63 11.37
C LEU A 167 3.96 11.69 12.56
N LEU A 168 3.63 10.43 12.40
CA LEU A 168 3.92 9.38 13.35
C LEU A 168 5.13 8.59 12.85
N VAL A 169 6.28 8.75 13.48
CA VAL A 169 7.51 8.03 13.12
C VAL A 169 7.71 6.85 14.03
N ASN A 170 7.81 5.66 13.47
CA ASN A 170 8.02 4.45 14.27
C ASN A 170 9.46 4.38 14.80
N LYS A 171 9.60 4.09 16.10
CA LYS A 171 10.89 3.95 16.78
C LYS A 171 11.55 2.59 16.52
N LEU A 172 10.75 1.55 16.29
CA LEU A 172 11.20 0.18 16.18
C LEU A 172 11.53 -0.17 14.74
N ASN A 173 12.74 -0.69 14.52
CA ASN A 173 13.20 -1.16 13.22
C ASN A 173 13.02 -0.11 12.11
N VAL A 174 13.80 0.94 12.17
CA VAL A 174 13.72 2.11 11.26
C VAL A 174 13.87 1.74 9.78
N ARG A 175 14.45 0.59 9.44
CA ARG A 175 14.50 0.05 8.07
C ARG A 175 13.12 -0.23 7.48
N LYS A 176 12.13 -0.51 8.32
CA LYS A 176 10.74 -0.70 7.89
C LYS A 176 10.09 0.60 7.40
N LYS A 177 10.73 1.76 7.66
CA LYS A 177 10.29 3.08 7.18
C LYS A 177 8.81 3.39 7.45
N ARG A 178 8.32 2.99 8.64
CA ARG A 178 6.94 3.25 9.05
C ARG A 178 6.81 4.70 9.48
N ILE A 179 6.40 5.56 8.56
CA ILE A 179 6.16 6.99 8.77
C ILE A 179 4.76 7.31 8.27
N TRP A 180 3.84 7.52 9.19
CA TRP A 180 2.43 7.76 8.89
C TRP A 180 2.11 9.25 8.93
N HIS A 181 1.59 9.79 7.85
CA HIS A 181 1.10 11.16 7.80
C HIS A 181 -0.37 11.20 8.19
N VAL A 182 -0.69 11.93 9.25
CA VAL A 182 -2.05 12.16 9.74
C VAL A 182 -2.39 13.62 9.51
N PRO A 183 -2.97 13.99 8.35
CA PRO A 183 -3.27 15.39 8.01
C PRO A 183 -4.51 15.93 8.74
N ARG A 184 -5.41 15.05 9.15
CA ARG A 184 -6.65 15.38 9.87
C ARG A 184 -6.93 14.23 10.84
N PRO A 185 -6.47 14.34 12.09
CA PRO A 185 -6.79 13.33 13.09
C PRO A 185 -8.29 13.38 13.43
N GLU A 186 -8.85 12.20 13.66
CA GLU A 186 -10.22 12.05 14.17
C GLU A 186 -10.31 12.54 15.62
N ALA A 187 -11.55 12.70 16.13
CA ALA A 187 -11.76 12.90 17.55
C ALA A 187 -11.21 11.69 18.35
N ASN A 188 -10.67 11.94 19.52
CA ASN A 188 -10.06 10.91 20.38
C ASN A 188 -8.98 10.08 19.67
N ALA A 189 -8.26 10.68 18.71
CA ALA A 189 -7.18 10.01 18.01
C ALA A 189 -5.96 9.83 18.93
N VAL A 190 -5.44 8.62 18.95
CA VAL A 190 -4.27 8.23 19.73
C VAL A 190 -3.31 7.37 18.91
N CYS A 191 -2.04 7.37 19.26
CA CYS A 191 -1.09 6.42 18.65
C CYS A 191 -0.38 5.57 19.70
N SER A 192 0.05 4.39 19.28
CA SER A 192 0.80 3.48 20.14
C SER A 192 2.12 4.10 20.60
N SER A 193 2.65 3.64 21.73
CA SER A 193 3.92 4.12 22.29
C SER A 193 5.13 3.90 21.37
N GLU A 194 5.01 3.03 20.38
CA GLU A 194 6.07 2.77 19.40
C GLU A 194 6.20 3.88 18.33
N PHE A 195 5.18 4.75 18.21
CA PHE A 195 5.26 5.93 17.37
C PHE A 195 5.70 7.17 18.14
N VAL A 196 6.45 8.02 17.48
CA VAL A 196 6.75 9.40 17.91
C VAL A 196 5.89 10.32 17.05
N PRO A 197 4.83 10.90 17.59
CA PRO A 197 4.07 11.94 16.89
C PRO A 197 4.79 13.27 16.98
N PHE A 198 4.92 13.97 15.85
CA PHE A 198 5.38 15.35 15.82
C PHE A 198 4.67 16.16 14.74
N SER A 199 4.42 17.41 15.06
CA SER A 199 3.82 18.41 14.18
C SER A 199 4.87 19.40 13.71
N SER A 200 4.58 20.16 12.66
CA SER A 200 5.48 21.19 12.17
C SER A 200 4.80 22.57 12.25
N HIS A 201 5.59 23.57 12.66
CA HIS A 201 5.18 24.97 12.69
C HIS A 201 5.72 25.77 11.50
N SER A 202 6.68 25.26 10.75
CA SER A 202 7.34 26.01 9.67
C SER A 202 7.72 25.17 8.44
N SER A 203 7.39 23.89 8.43
CA SER A 203 7.66 22.99 7.30
C SER A 203 6.43 22.19 6.89
N ASP A 204 6.37 21.77 5.64
CA ASP A 204 5.30 20.93 5.12
C ASP A 204 5.51 19.46 5.56
N LEU A 205 4.49 18.86 6.17
CA LEU A 205 4.57 17.51 6.73
C LEU A 205 4.74 16.41 5.64
N SER A 206 4.11 16.60 4.48
CA SER A 206 4.30 15.66 3.35
C SER A 206 5.73 15.69 2.85
N PHE A 207 6.33 16.89 2.73
CA PHE A 207 7.74 17.04 2.38
C PHE A 207 8.67 16.40 3.43
N ILE A 208 8.40 16.62 4.72
CA ILE A 208 9.17 16.02 5.82
C ILE A 208 9.06 14.48 5.75
N LYS A 209 7.85 13.92 5.56
CA LYS A 209 7.65 12.46 5.37
C LYS A 209 8.59 11.92 4.30
N ILE A 210 8.61 12.56 3.13
CA ILE A 210 9.45 12.12 2.01
C ILE A 210 10.94 12.21 2.36
N SER A 211 11.36 13.31 2.99
CA SER A 211 12.75 13.51 3.41
C SER A 211 13.21 12.43 4.39
N LEU A 212 12.37 12.08 5.37
CA LEU A 212 12.63 11.03 6.36
C LEU A 212 12.68 9.62 5.76
N LEU A 213 11.95 9.37 4.66
CA LEU A 213 11.99 8.09 3.94
C LEU A 213 13.27 7.88 3.11
N SER A 214 14.15 8.90 3.02
CA SER A 214 15.40 8.83 2.26
C SER A 214 16.37 7.82 2.87
N GLU A 215 17.19 7.20 2.02
CA GLU A 215 18.23 6.25 2.46
C GLU A 215 19.24 6.91 3.42
N ARG A 216 19.57 8.19 3.20
CA ARG A 216 20.48 8.95 4.06
C ARG A 216 19.97 9.03 5.50
N ILE A 217 18.70 9.38 5.69
CA ILE A 217 18.10 9.47 7.03
C ILE A 217 17.90 8.07 7.63
N THR A 218 17.50 7.09 6.83
CA THR A 218 17.38 5.70 7.29
C THR A 218 18.70 5.18 7.81
N ALA A 219 19.80 5.39 7.07
CA ALA A 219 21.15 4.98 7.49
C ALA A 219 21.61 5.70 8.78
N TYR A 220 21.33 7.01 8.90
CA TYR A 220 21.61 7.77 10.11
C TYR A 220 20.85 7.21 11.32
N LEU A 221 19.53 7.05 11.21
CA LEU A 221 18.71 6.50 12.29
C LEU A 221 19.13 5.08 12.67
N GLU A 222 19.52 4.28 11.69
CA GLU A 222 20.03 2.94 11.94
C GLU A 222 21.35 2.94 12.70
N SER A 223 22.28 3.81 12.32
CA SER A 223 23.59 3.95 13.00
C SER A 223 23.43 4.39 14.47
N CYS A 224 22.40 5.19 14.76
CA CYS A 224 22.07 5.65 16.11
C CYS A 224 21.14 4.69 16.88
N SER A 225 20.67 3.61 16.26
CA SER A 225 19.74 2.68 16.89
C SER A 225 20.45 1.71 17.83
N SER A 226 19.79 1.34 18.93
CA SER A 226 20.27 0.39 19.93
C SER A 226 19.28 -0.77 20.09
N GLY A 227 19.78 -1.98 20.40
CA GLY A 227 18.97 -3.18 20.63
C GLY A 227 19.76 -4.47 20.38
N SER A 228 19.26 -5.58 20.91
CA SER A 228 19.94 -6.89 20.90
C SER A 228 19.93 -7.59 19.52
N SER A 229 19.01 -7.24 18.64
CA SER A 229 18.91 -7.78 17.27
C SER A 229 18.40 -6.70 16.31
N ASN A 230 18.62 -6.89 15.01
CA ASN A 230 18.18 -5.92 14.00
C ASN A 230 16.68 -5.65 14.02
N SER A 231 15.85 -6.63 14.37
CA SER A 231 14.40 -6.47 14.49
C SER A 231 13.96 -5.74 15.76
N GLN A 232 14.81 -5.71 16.79
CA GLN A 232 14.55 -5.09 18.10
C GLN A 232 15.24 -3.73 18.27
N LYS A 233 16.04 -3.31 17.32
CA LYS A 233 16.70 -2.00 17.36
C LYS A 233 15.68 -0.87 17.39
N ARG A 234 15.90 0.08 18.32
CA ARG A 234 15.08 1.28 18.52
C ARG A 234 15.90 2.54 18.46
N VAL A 235 15.24 3.61 18.04
CA VAL A 235 15.74 4.99 18.16
C VAL A 235 14.90 5.74 19.19
N THR A 236 15.51 6.75 19.82
CA THR A 236 14.78 7.62 20.74
C THR A 236 14.14 8.79 19.98
N PRO A 237 13.12 9.47 20.58
CA PRO A 237 12.54 10.66 19.96
C PRO A 237 13.58 11.75 19.68
N GLU A 238 14.57 11.91 20.54
CA GLU A 238 15.65 12.91 20.43
C GLU A 238 16.53 12.63 19.21
N ILE A 239 16.81 11.35 18.92
CA ILE A 239 17.55 10.93 17.73
C ILE A 239 16.76 11.28 16.47
N ILE A 240 15.45 11.00 16.44
CA ILE A 240 14.59 11.36 15.31
C ILE A 240 14.59 12.88 15.13
N MET A 241 14.40 13.65 16.19
CA MET A 241 14.34 15.12 16.15
C MET A 241 15.68 15.77 15.81
N SER A 242 16.82 15.09 16.06
CA SER A 242 18.14 15.56 15.66
C SER A 242 18.50 15.23 14.22
N SER A 243 17.67 14.49 13.50
CA SER A 243 17.89 14.20 12.07
C SER A 243 17.98 15.49 11.26
N GLU A 244 18.94 15.55 10.37
CA GLU A 244 19.15 16.70 9.49
C GLU A 244 18.48 16.49 8.14
N ILE A 245 17.55 17.36 7.79
CA ILE A 245 16.92 17.40 6.46
C ILE A 245 17.52 18.56 5.65
N ILE A 246 17.55 18.40 4.33
CA ILE A 246 17.87 19.48 3.40
C ILE A 246 16.54 19.93 2.82
N ALA A 247 16.16 21.18 3.08
CA ALA A 247 14.83 21.70 2.78
C ALA A 247 14.87 23.03 2.01
N PRO A 248 14.00 23.22 1.00
CA PRO A 248 13.80 24.49 0.32
C PRO A 248 12.86 25.42 1.12
N SER A 249 12.44 26.51 0.48
CA SER A 249 11.37 27.35 0.98
C SER A 249 10.07 26.57 1.24
N LEU A 250 9.25 27.01 2.18
CA LEU A 250 7.96 26.36 2.50
C LEU A 250 7.04 26.23 1.26
N ALA A 251 7.07 27.23 0.37
CA ALA A 251 6.28 27.20 -0.86
C ALA A 251 6.69 26.03 -1.78
N GLU A 252 8.00 25.80 -1.91
CA GLU A 252 8.51 24.68 -2.71
C GLU A 252 8.28 23.34 -2.01
N GLN A 253 8.45 23.26 -0.66
CA GLN A 253 8.13 22.06 0.11
C GLN A 253 6.68 21.62 -0.13
N ARG A 254 5.71 22.55 -0.08
CA ARG A 254 4.29 22.27 -0.37
C ARG A 254 4.07 21.73 -1.78
N ARG A 255 4.77 22.25 -2.79
CA ARG A 255 4.65 21.74 -4.16
C ARG A 255 5.23 20.34 -4.31
N ILE A 256 6.37 20.08 -3.66
CA ILE A 256 7.00 18.75 -3.66
C ILE A 256 6.11 17.76 -2.91
N GLY A 257 5.65 18.10 -1.70
CA GLY A 257 4.75 17.27 -0.90
C GLY A 257 3.49 16.89 -1.67
N ALA A 258 2.76 17.88 -2.20
CA ALA A 258 1.55 17.64 -2.98
C ALA A 258 1.78 16.78 -4.24
N PHE A 259 2.92 16.94 -4.91
CA PHE A 259 3.28 16.11 -6.07
C PHE A 259 3.42 14.64 -5.69
N PHE A 260 4.15 14.34 -4.60
CA PHE A 260 4.34 12.95 -4.17
C PHE A 260 3.08 12.36 -3.55
N ASP A 261 2.28 13.13 -2.80
CA ASP A 261 0.98 12.67 -2.28
C ASP A 261 0.04 12.27 -3.43
N ARG A 262 0.06 13.04 -4.53
CA ARG A 262 -0.72 12.70 -5.73
C ARG A 262 -0.20 11.43 -6.40
N LEU A 263 1.12 11.23 -6.49
CA LEU A 263 1.69 9.99 -7.01
C LEU A 263 1.29 8.79 -6.15
N ASP A 264 1.35 8.91 -4.83
CA ASP A 264 0.96 7.85 -3.90
C ASP A 264 -0.52 7.51 -4.00
N SER A 265 -1.38 8.52 -4.15
CA SER A 265 -2.82 8.33 -4.40
C SER A 265 -3.08 7.58 -5.70
N LEU A 266 -2.36 7.90 -6.77
CA LEU A 266 -2.49 7.20 -8.06
C LEU A 266 -1.97 5.76 -7.99
N ILE A 267 -0.84 5.52 -7.33
CA ILE A 267 -0.27 4.18 -7.10
C ILE A 267 -1.29 3.32 -6.35
N THR A 268 -1.81 3.82 -5.23
CA THR A 268 -2.83 3.13 -4.42
C THR A 268 -4.10 2.85 -5.22
N LEU A 269 -4.58 3.80 -6.02
CA LEU A 269 -5.76 3.63 -6.86
C LEU A 269 -5.58 2.49 -7.87
N HIS A 270 -4.43 2.44 -8.55
CA HIS A 270 -4.18 1.39 -9.55
C HIS A 270 -3.94 0.03 -8.88
N GLN A 271 -3.30 -0.01 -7.72
CA GLN A 271 -3.14 -1.22 -6.91
C GLN A 271 -4.50 -1.78 -6.47
N ARG A 272 -5.40 -0.93 -5.92
CA ARG A 272 -6.74 -1.35 -5.49
C ARG A 272 -7.59 -1.85 -6.66
N LYS A 273 -7.53 -1.19 -7.82
CA LYS A 273 -8.25 -1.64 -9.02
C LYS A 273 -7.75 -3.00 -9.50
N TYR A 274 -6.44 -3.21 -9.51
CA TYR A 274 -5.86 -4.51 -9.84
C TYR A 274 -6.30 -5.59 -8.85
N CYS A 275 -6.10 -5.38 -7.55
CA CYS A 275 -6.49 -6.32 -6.50
C CYS A 275 -8.01 -6.57 -6.48
N GLY A 276 -8.83 -5.54 -6.70
CA GLY A 276 -10.29 -5.66 -6.74
C GLY A 276 -10.77 -6.55 -7.88
N VAL A 277 -10.21 -6.39 -9.08
CA VAL A 277 -10.55 -7.25 -10.23
C VAL A 277 -10.11 -8.69 -9.98
N VAL A 278 -8.90 -8.91 -9.47
CA VAL A 278 -8.38 -10.25 -9.15
C VAL A 278 -9.20 -10.90 -8.03
N SER A 279 -9.51 -10.19 -6.96
CA SER A 279 -10.33 -10.69 -5.85
C SER A 279 -11.74 -11.05 -6.29
N TRP A 280 -12.34 -10.22 -7.16
CA TRP A 280 -13.65 -10.50 -7.73
C TRP A 280 -13.62 -11.75 -8.62
N MET A 281 -12.59 -11.93 -9.45
CA MET A 281 -12.42 -13.15 -10.27
C MET A 281 -12.30 -14.40 -9.40
N LEU A 282 -11.55 -14.33 -8.30
CA LEU A 282 -11.42 -15.43 -7.33
C LEU A 282 -12.74 -15.67 -6.59
N GLY A 283 -13.46 -14.64 -6.20
CA GLY A 283 -14.77 -14.72 -5.55
C GLY A 283 -15.84 -15.35 -6.45
N VAL A 284 -15.87 -14.98 -7.73
CA VAL A 284 -16.78 -15.59 -8.72
C VAL A 284 -16.46 -17.07 -8.94
N ALA A 285 -15.17 -17.44 -8.91
CA ALA A 285 -14.75 -18.85 -8.99
C ALA A 285 -15.22 -19.65 -7.75
N LEU A 286 -15.13 -19.05 -6.54
CA LEU A 286 -15.53 -19.68 -5.27
C LEU A 286 -17.06 -19.81 -5.12
N VAL A 287 -17.83 -18.81 -5.55
CA VAL A 287 -19.32 -18.84 -5.48
C VAL A 287 -19.90 -19.92 -6.40
N ARG A 288 -19.25 -20.26 -7.52
CA ARG A 288 -19.66 -21.36 -8.37
C ARG A 288 -19.40 -22.75 -7.77
N LEU A 289 -18.52 -22.86 -6.79
CA LEU A 289 -18.25 -24.12 -6.07
C LEU A 289 -19.21 -24.35 -4.89
N GLY A 290 -20.04 -23.39 -4.52
CA GLY A 290 -20.82 -23.43 -3.26
C GLY A 290 -22.33 -23.27 -3.34
N SER A 291 -22.97 -23.05 -4.51
CA SER A 291 -24.44 -23.00 -4.53
C SER A 291 -25.05 -23.20 -5.91
N GLU A 292 -25.83 -24.23 -6.06
CA GLU A 292 -27.01 -24.27 -6.92
C GLU A 292 -28.01 -23.23 -6.39
N SER A 293 -27.92 -21.97 -6.80
CA SER A 293 -29.04 -21.01 -6.70
C SER A 293 -28.80 -19.78 -7.56
N GLY A 294 -29.72 -19.56 -8.51
CA GLY A 294 -29.70 -18.42 -9.41
C GLY A 294 -29.87 -17.09 -8.67
N GLY A 295 -29.00 -16.13 -8.92
CA GLY A 295 -29.12 -14.76 -8.39
C GLY A 295 -27.97 -13.81 -8.73
N ALA A 296 -26.81 -14.31 -9.12
CA ALA A 296 -25.57 -13.50 -9.20
C ALA A 296 -25.43 -12.61 -10.46
N PHE A 297 -26.28 -12.71 -11.45
CA PHE A 297 -26.15 -11.95 -12.72
C PHE A 297 -26.76 -10.54 -12.70
N GLY A 298 -27.57 -10.21 -11.69
CA GLY A 298 -28.26 -8.90 -11.58
C GLY A 298 -27.36 -7.73 -11.19
N GLU A 299 -26.36 -7.95 -10.35
CA GLU A 299 -25.49 -6.87 -9.82
C GLU A 299 -24.33 -6.48 -10.74
N MET A 300 -24.05 -7.26 -11.75
CA MET A 300 -22.90 -7.09 -12.64
C MET A 300 -22.97 -5.88 -13.56
N LYS A 301 -24.16 -5.33 -13.82
CA LYS A 301 -24.36 -4.17 -14.71
C LYS A 301 -23.93 -2.84 -14.12
N HIS A 302 -23.78 -2.72 -12.80
CA HIS A 302 -23.42 -1.46 -12.13
C HIS A 302 -21.90 -1.25 -11.92
N VAL A 303 -21.08 -2.27 -12.04
CA VAL A 303 -19.62 -2.17 -11.79
C VAL A 303 -18.81 -1.86 -13.07
N LEU A 304 -19.43 -1.98 -14.24
CA LEU A 304 -18.78 -1.79 -15.56
C LEU A 304 -19.14 -0.50 -16.28
N ARG A 305 -19.83 0.45 -15.61
CA ARG A 305 -20.05 1.80 -16.12
C ARG A 305 -19.01 2.80 -15.62
#